data_b0ac8fe9bff22bbdd35d9c6c247fe9b0
#
_entry.id   b0ac8fe9bff22bbdd35d9c6c247fe9b0
#
_cell.length_a   1.000
_cell.length_b   1.000
_cell.length_c   1.000
_cell.angle_alpha   90.00
_cell.angle_beta   90.00
_cell.angle_gamma   90.00
#
_symmetry.space_group_name_H-M   'P 1'
#
loop_
_entity.id
_entity.type
_entity.pdbx_description
1 polymer ?
#
loop_
_entity_poly.entity_id
_entity_poly.type
_entity_poly.pdbx_seq_one_letter_code
_entity_poly.pdbx_strand_id
1 'polypeptide(L)'
;MPTVSAHVAVTLARHVDHVFGVMGNGNAWFLDAIERVTPATFTAVRHEAGGVVAADAFHRASGRLAAATATYGAGFTNTLTALAEAVQAHVPLILVVGDEPTSGPRPWDVDQIALAAAVGARTYTVGRADAASTTMIAIEHALTYRVPTVLAIPYDVATRDAGEVPDTLDPRVPAPLAPSVFAQGTIATLARSLASAKRPLLIAGRGAWVAGAADALGQLADAVGAVTATSALGRGIFPRAEFDLGVVGGFGAEGAMELIREA
;
A
#
# COMPACT_ATOMS: atom_id res chain seq x y z
N MET A 1 27.80 11.63 13.90
CA MET A 1 26.45 11.48 14.48
C MET A 1 25.47 11.18 13.35
N PRO A 2 24.38 10.42 13.60
CA PRO A 2 23.42 10.07 12.56
C PRO A 2 22.76 11.32 11.93
N THR A 3 22.61 11.27 10.62
CA THR A 3 21.97 12.35 9.85
C THR A 3 20.45 12.20 9.82
N VAL A 4 19.73 13.23 9.35
CA VAL A 4 18.29 13.15 9.09
C VAL A 4 17.95 11.95 8.19
N SER A 5 18.71 11.76 7.10
CA SER A 5 18.53 10.59 6.22
C SER A 5 18.77 9.25 6.92
N ALA A 6 19.72 9.20 7.85
CA ALA A 6 19.96 7.99 8.66
C ALA A 6 18.82 7.73 9.64
N HIS A 7 18.21 8.76 10.25
CA HIS A 7 17.02 8.61 11.09
C HIS A 7 15.86 8.01 10.30
N VAL A 8 15.60 8.53 9.09
CA VAL A 8 14.57 7.97 8.19
C VAL A 8 14.88 6.52 7.85
N ALA A 9 16.12 6.22 7.42
CA ALA A 9 16.54 4.88 7.00
C ALA A 9 16.41 3.86 8.13
N VAL A 10 16.97 4.15 9.31
CA VAL A 10 16.94 3.24 10.47
C VAL A 10 15.52 3.03 10.98
N THR A 11 14.71 4.09 11.06
CA THR A 11 13.31 3.98 11.50
C THR A 11 12.50 3.15 10.51
N LEU A 12 12.64 3.41 9.21
CA LEU A 12 11.94 2.68 8.16
C LEU A 12 12.33 1.19 8.13
N ALA A 13 13.62 0.88 8.24
CA ALA A 13 14.14 -0.49 8.17
C ALA A 13 13.70 -1.40 9.33
N ARG A 14 13.11 -0.86 10.38
CA ARG A 14 12.46 -1.66 11.43
C ARG A 14 11.14 -2.30 10.97
N HIS A 15 10.55 -1.79 9.88
CA HIS A 15 9.24 -2.17 9.36
C HIS A 15 9.25 -2.58 7.89
N VAL A 16 10.37 -2.36 7.20
CA VAL A 16 10.54 -2.58 5.76
C VAL A 16 11.85 -3.32 5.52
N ASP A 17 11.80 -4.48 4.87
CA ASP A 17 12.99 -5.25 4.52
C ASP A 17 13.53 -4.93 3.12
N HIS A 18 12.72 -4.35 2.25
CA HIS A 18 13.07 -4.07 0.86
C HIS A 18 12.73 -2.63 0.45
N VAL A 19 13.70 -1.98 -0.18
CA VAL A 19 13.58 -0.66 -0.80
C VAL A 19 13.86 -0.82 -2.29
N PHE A 20 12.96 -0.38 -3.15
CA PHE A 20 13.10 -0.45 -4.60
C PHE A 20 13.19 0.96 -5.18
N GLY A 21 14.05 1.19 -6.18
CA GLY A 21 14.05 2.52 -6.78
C GLY A 21 15.23 2.85 -7.65
N VAL A 22 15.32 4.13 -7.98
CA VAL A 22 16.42 4.72 -8.74
C VAL A 22 17.18 5.70 -7.84
N MET A 23 18.47 5.52 -7.75
CA MET A 23 19.33 6.44 -7.04
C MET A 23 19.46 7.77 -7.81
N GLY A 24 19.37 8.87 -7.10
CA GLY A 24 19.64 10.21 -7.61
C GLY A 24 20.09 11.11 -6.47
N ASN A 25 20.37 12.38 -6.78
CA ASN A 25 20.94 13.31 -5.82
C ASN A 25 20.04 13.51 -4.57
N GLY A 26 18.72 13.47 -4.73
CA GLY A 26 17.77 13.74 -3.64
C GLY A 26 17.63 12.62 -2.62
N ASN A 27 17.94 11.37 -2.98
CA ASN A 27 17.82 10.21 -2.10
C ASN A 27 19.13 9.48 -1.85
N ALA A 28 20.26 9.99 -2.34
CA ALA A 28 21.57 9.35 -2.21
C ALA A 28 21.96 9.11 -0.74
N TRP A 29 21.75 10.08 0.15
CA TRP A 29 22.08 9.97 1.57
C TRP A 29 21.17 8.97 2.30
N PHE A 30 19.90 8.89 1.90
CA PHE A 30 18.98 7.87 2.40
C PHE A 30 19.44 6.48 1.99
N LEU A 31 19.82 6.29 0.74
CA LEU A 31 20.30 5.00 0.24
C LEU A 31 21.65 4.59 0.85
N ASP A 32 22.58 5.54 1.02
CA ASP A 32 23.84 5.28 1.73
C ASP A 32 23.58 4.79 3.16
N ALA A 33 22.59 5.36 3.86
CA ALA A 33 22.22 4.92 5.19
C ALA A 33 21.51 3.54 5.16
N ILE A 34 20.62 3.27 4.20
CA ILE A 34 20.01 1.94 4.02
C ILE A 34 21.09 0.88 3.90
N GLU A 35 22.09 1.09 3.04
CA GLU A 35 23.13 0.09 2.76
C GLU A 35 24.13 -0.09 3.89
N ARG A 36 24.48 0.99 4.62
CA ARG A 36 25.57 0.93 5.62
C ARG A 36 25.12 0.60 7.03
N VAL A 37 23.91 1.04 7.42
CA VAL A 37 23.52 0.99 8.85
C VAL A 37 22.19 0.30 9.10
N THR A 38 21.59 -0.33 8.08
CA THR A 38 20.36 -1.09 8.24
C THR A 38 20.47 -2.50 7.63
N PRO A 39 19.60 -3.44 8.04
CA PRO A 39 19.51 -4.76 7.41
C PRO A 39 18.67 -4.76 6.13
N ALA A 40 18.00 -3.66 5.78
CA ALA A 40 17.13 -3.58 4.61
C ALA A 40 17.92 -3.66 3.30
N THR A 41 17.38 -4.33 2.31
CA THR A 41 18.00 -4.50 1.00
C THR A 41 17.50 -3.45 0.02
N PHE A 42 18.42 -2.73 -0.61
CA PHE A 42 18.10 -1.89 -1.76
C PHE A 42 18.20 -2.67 -3.07
N THR A 43 17.14 -2.61 -3.87
CA THR A 43 17.10 -3.18 -5.21
C THR A 43 16.94 -2.04 -6.23
N ALA A 44 18.00 -1.78 -6.98
CA ALA A 44 17.98 -0.77 -8.04
C ALA A 44 17.11 -1.23 -9.22
N VAL A 45 16.29 -0.33 -9.71
CA VAL A 45 15.49 -0.50 -10.93
C VAL A 45 15.92 0.52 -12.00
N ARG A 46 15.38 0.40 -13.22
CA ARG A 46 15.79 1.25 -14.34
C ARG A 46 14.90 2.47 -14.58
N HIS A 47 13.78 2.56 -13.86
CA HIS A 47 12.84 3.67 -13.96
C HIS A 47 12.08 3.80 -12.63
N GLU A 48 11.78 5.00 -12.20
CA GLU A 48 11.20 5.29 -10.88
C GLU A 48 9.82 4.65 -10.69
N ALA A 49 8.98 4.64 -11.75
CA ALA A 49 7.70 3.90 -11.71
C ALA A 49 7.92 2.41 -11.40
N GLY A 50 9.01 1.81 -11.94
CA GLY A 50 9.36 0.42 -11.66
C GLY A 50 9.66 0.17 -10.18
N GLY A 51 10.21 1.14 -9.46
CA GLY A 51 10.42 1.06 -8.01
C GLY A 51 9.09 0.98 -7.24
N VAL A 52 8.14 1.85 -7.58
CA VAL A 52 6.81 1.85 -6.96
C VAL A 52 6.05 0.57 -7.29
N VAL A 53 6.08 0.11 -8.56
CA VAL A 53 5.46 -1.16 -8.98
C VAL A 53 6.06 -2.35 -8.27
N ALA A 54 7.38 -2.37 -8.07
CA ALA A 54 8.05 -3.45 -7.35
C ALA A 54 7.64 -3.49 -5.86
N ALA A 55 7.55 -2.33 -5.20
CA ALA A 55 7.06 -2.23 -3.81
C ALA A 55 5.60 -2.66 -3.68
N ASP A 56 4.74 -2.25 -4.62
CA ASP A 56 3.34 -2.68 -4.72
C ASP A 56 3.24 -4.20 -4.88
N ALA A 57 3.93 -4.77 -5.87
CA ALA A 57 3.94 -6.20 -6.12
C ALA A 57 4.47 -7.01 -4.93
N PHE A 58 5.52 -6.51 -4.27
CA PHE A 58 6.05 -7.12 -3.05
C PHE A 58 5.01 -7.19 -1.95
N HIS A 59 4.28 -6.08 -1.71
CA HIS A 59 3.20 -6.08 -0.72
C HIS A 59 2.08 -7.06 -1.08
N ARG A 60 1.64 -7.07 -2.33
CA ARG A 60 0.57 -7.99 -2.78
C ARG A 60 0.96 -9.46 -2.62
N ALA A 61 2.22 -9.79 -2.86
CA ALA A 61 2.71 -11.16 -2.79
C ALA A 61 3.01 -11.63 -1.35
N SER A 62 3.50 -10.73 -0.50
CA SER A 62 4.00 -11.09 0.83
C SER A 62 3.13 -10.64 2.00
N GLY A 63 2.22 -9.68 1.79
CA GLY A 63 1.49 -8.99 2.86
C GLY A 63 2.33 -8.00 3.67
N ARG A 64 3.64 -7.90 3.40
CA ARG A 64 4.57 -7.05 4.14
C ARG A 64 4.65 -5.64 3.54
N LEU A 65 4.96 -4.65 4.38
CA LEU A 65 5.24 -3.30 3.93
C LEU A 65 6.55 -3.27 3.14
N ALA A 66 6.60 -2.50 2.05
CA ALA A 66 7.80 -2.21 1.28
C ALA A 66 7.94 -0.71 1.06
N ALA A 67 9.15 -0.28 0.67
CA ALA A 67 9.39 1.09 0.28
C ALA A 67 9.86 1.19 -1.17
N ALA A 68 9.50 2.30 -1.81
CA ALA A 68 10.13 2.77 -3.04
C ALA A 68 10.91 4.04 -2.76
N THR A 69 11.86 4.38 -3.64
CA THR A 69 12.60 5.63 -3.54
C THR A 69 12.90 6.23 -4.90
N ALA A 70 12.86 7.56 -4.96
CA ALA A 70 13.22 8.35 -6.13
C ALA A 70 13.88 9.67 -5.70
N THR A 71 14.53 10.33 -6.62
CA THR A 71 14.98 11.72 -6.41
C THR A 71 13.80 12.69 -6.53
N TYR A 72 14.04 13.96 -6.24
CA TYR A 72 13.08 15.06 -6.43
C TYR A 72 12.81 15.38 -7.92
N GLY A 73 11.86 16.29 -8.17
CA GLY A 73 11.57 16.83 -9.50
C GLY A 73 11.10 15.75 -10.48
N ALA A 74 11.80 15.62 -11.62
CA ALA A 74 11.45 14.66 -12.66
C ALA A 74 11.46 13.20 -12.16
N GLY A 75 12.36 12.83 -11.24
CA GLY A 75 12.37 11.50 -10.64
C GLY A 75 11.09 11.22 -9.86
N PHE A 76 10.63 12.19 -9.06
CA PHE A 76 9.35 12.06 -8.38
C PHE A 76 8.17 11.97 -9.35
N THR A 77 8.10 12.85 -10.37
CA THR A 77 6.98 12.83 -11.33
C THR A 77 6.86 11.52 -12.09
N ASN A 78 7.97 10.83 -12.34
CA ASN A 78 7.97 9.49 -12.95
C ASN A 78 7.29 8.42 -12.07
N THR A 79 7.11 8.64 -10.78
CA THR A 79 6.43 7.70 -9.88
C THR A 79 4.91 7.81 -9.91
N LEU A 80 4.35 8.92 -10.39
CA LEU A 80 2.94 9.30 -10.16
C LEU A 80 1.94 8.29 -10.72
N THR A 81 2.17 7.74 -11.91
CA THR A 81 1.26 6.75 -12.49
C THR A 81 1.17 5.49 -11.61
N ALA A 82 2.32 4.97 -11.18
CA ALA A 82 2.36 3.80 -10.31
C ALA A 82 1.82 4.11 -8.91
N LEU A 83 2.05 5.33 -8.42
CA LEU A 83 1.54 5.80 -7.12
C LEU A 83 0.00 5.89 -7.15
N ALA A 84 -0.58 6.42 -8.24
CA ALA A 84 -2.03 6.47 -8.43
C ALA A 84 -2.67 5.08 -8.44
N GLU A 85 -2.05 4.11 -9.11
CA GLU A 85 -2.50 2.71 -9.10
C GLU A 85 -2.46 2.11 -7.69
N ALA A 86 -1.37 2.31 -6.95
CA ALA A 86 -1.24 1.82 -5.59
C ALA A 86 -2.29 2.44 -4.64
N VAL A 87 -2.63 3.73 -4.81
CA VAL A 87 -3.72 4.39 -4.08
C VAL A 87 -5.06 3.72 -4.37
N GLN A 88 -5.42 3.56 -5.63
CA GLN A 88 -6.69 2.96 -6.03
C GLN A 88 -6.80 1.48 -5.63
N ALA A 89 -5.69 0.78 -5.67
CA ALA A 89 -5.60 -0.62 -5.25
C ALA A 89 -5.52 -0.78 -3.72
N HIS A 90 -5.50 0.29 -2.95
CA HIS A 90 -5.34 0.27 -1.49
C HIS A 90 -4.12 -0.53 -1.04
N VAL A 91 -2.96 -0.27 -1.64
CA VAL A 91 -1.68 -0.90 -1.29
C VAL A 91 -0.86 0.04 -0.42
N PRO A 92 -0.60 -0.32 0.85
CA PRO A 92 0.31 0.46 1.69
C PRO A 92 1.75 0.28 1.19
N LEU A 93 2.42 1.37 0.94
CA LEU A 93 3.85 1.46 0.69
C LEU A 93 4.38 2.84 1.09
N ILE A 94 5.67 2.95 1.31
CA ILE A 94 6.33 4.22 1.62
C ILE A 94 7.17 4.63 0.41
N LEU A 95 6.87 5.78 -0.18
CA LEU A 95 7.70 6.37 -1.23
C LEU A 95 8.62 7.43 -0.60
N VAL A 96 9.89 7.09 -0.39
CA VAL A 96 10.90 8.02 0.14
C VAL A 96 11.50 8.82 -1.00
N VAL A 97 11.43 10.15 -0.92
CA VAL A 97 11.91 11.05 -1.98
C VAL A 97 12.75 12.18 -1.42
N GLY A 98 13.68 12.70 -2.23
CA GLY A 98 14.23 14.02 -1.96
C GLY A 98 13.17 15.09 -2.20
N ASP A 99 13.38 16.26 -1.59
CA ASP A 99 12.45 17.39 -1.73
C ASP A 99 13.20 18.69 -1.96
N GLU A 100 12.47 19.75 -2.25
CA GLU A 100 13.04 21.11 -2.34
C GLU A 100 13.70 21.50 -1.01
N PRO A 101 14.72 22.39 -1.06
CA PRO A 101 15.31 22.92 0.18
C PRO A 101 14.29 23.70 1.01
N THR A 102 14.47 23.72 2.33
CA THR A 102 13.64 24.52 3.24
C THR A 102 13.69 26.04 2.96
N SER A 103 14.69 26.49 2.21
CA SER A 103 14.83 27.88 1.75
C SER A 103 13.98 28.23 0.52
N GLY A 104 13.28 27.26 -0.06
CA GLY A 104 12.40 27.41 -1.21
C GLY A 104 12.88 26.65 -2.46
N PRO A 105 12.00 26.55 -3.47
CA PRO A 105 12.22 25.71 -4.64
C PRO A 105 13.35 26.20 -5.55
N ARG A 106 14.07 25.27 -6.13
CA ARG A 106 15.06 25.48 -7.20
C ARG A 106 14.37 25.41 -8.58
N PRO A 107 15.00 25.87 -9.66
CA PRO A 107 14.36 25.87 -10.99
C PRO A 107 13.87 24.52 -11.51
N TRP A 108 14.39 23.40 -11.00
CA TRP A 108 14.02 22.04 -11.38
C TRP A 108 13.12 21.33 -10.34
N ASP A 109 12.79 22.00 -9.25
CA ASP A 109 11.85 21.46 -8.29
C ASP A 109 10.41 21.60 -8.82
N VAL A 110 9.56 20.72 -8.36
CA VAL A 110 8.12 20.72 -8.66
C VAL A 110 7.35 20.66 -7.35
N ASP A 111 6.13 21.13 -7.34
CA ASP A 111 5.26 20.99 -6.16
C ASP A 111 4.88 19.51 -5.95
N GLN A 112 5.77 18.78 -5.25
CA GLN A 112 5.59 17.34 -4.99
C GLN A 112 4.40 17.07 -4.08
N ILE A 113 4.08 17.99 -3.17
CA ILE A 113 2.95 17.86 -2.24
C ILE A 113 1.64 17.92 -3.04
N ALA A 114 1.48 18.91 -3.91
CA ALA A 114 0.30 19.04 -4.75
C ALA A 114 0.14 17.86 -5.71
N LEU A 115 1.23 17.39 -6.32
CA LEU A 115 1.22 16.25 -7.23
C LEU A 115 0.86 14.93 -6.51
N ALA A 116 1.44 14.69 -5.33
CA ALA A 116 1.06 13.53 -4.51
C ALA A 116 -0.41 13.57 -4.10
N ALA A 117 -0.89 14.73 -3.66
CA ALA A 117 -2.29 14.93 -3.27
C ALA A 117 -3.25 14.72 -4.45
N ALA A 118 -2.88 15.14 -5.66
CA ALA A 118 -3.68 14.98 -6.86
C ALA A 118 -3.93 13.50 -7.23
N VAL A 119 -3.01 12.60 -6.88
CA VAL A 119 -3.17 11.14 -7.06
C VAL A 119 -3.70 10.43 -5.80
N GLY A 120 -3.98 11.18 -4.73
CA GLY A 120 -4.55 10.64 -3.48
C GLY A 120 -3.55 10.14 -2.46
N ALA A 121 -2.25 10.41 -2.64
CA ALA A 121 -1.21 10.11 -1.66
C ALA A 121 -0.93 11.32 -0.75
N ARG A 122 -0.65 11.06 0.52
CA ARG A 122 -0.29 12.11 1.48
C ARG A 122 1.22 12.21 1.61
N THR A 123 1.74 13.43 1.61
CA THR A 123 3.15 13.72 1.85
C THR A 123 3.39 14.08 3.31
N TYR A 124 4.49 13.55 3.84
CA TYR A 124 5.08 13.86 5.14
C TYR A 124 6.49 14.36 4.92
N THR A 125 6.75 15.63 5.20
CA THR A 125 8.07 16.22 5.07
C THR A 125 8.81 16.15 6.39
N VAL A 126 10.00 15.56 6.40
CA VAL A 126 10.80 15.42 7.62
C VAL A 126 11.59 16.68 7.92
N GLY A 127 11.67 17.01 9.18
CA GLY A 127 12.60 18.03 9.71
C GLY A 127 13.79 17.39 10.42
N ARG A 128 14.69 18.23 10.90
CA ARG A 128 15.88 17.79 11.64
C ARG A 128 15.54 17.09 12.96
N ALA A 129 14.54 17.60 13.69
CA ALA A 129 14.22 17.15 15.04
C ALA A 129 13.18 16.02 15.07
N ASP A 130 12.47 15.79 13.98
CA ASP A 130 11.29 14.93 13.92
C ASP A 130 11.37 13.81 12.86
N ALA A 131 12.52 13.61 12.24
CA ALA A 131 12.68 12.65 11.14
C ALA A 131 12.18 11.24 11.49
N ALA A 132 12.49 10.73 12.66
CA ALA A 132 12.03 9.41 13.09
C ALA A 132 10.51 9.38 13.37
N SER A 133 9.98 10.37 14.09
CA SER A 133 8.55 10.44 14.41
C SER A 133 7.69 10.67 13.17
N THR A 134 8.12 11.53 12.25
CA THR A 134 7.44 11.76 10.98
C THR A 134 7.45 10.49 10.10
N THR A 135 8.55 9.74 10.10
CA THR A 135 8.63 8.43 9.42
C THR A 135 7.62 7.45 10.02
N MET A 136 7.51 7.38 11.34
CA MET A 136 6.52 6.52 12.01
C MET A 136 5.09 6.92 11.68
N ILE A 137 4.78 8.22 11.68
CA ILE A 137 3.45 8.73 11.30
C ILE A 137 3.11 8.36 9.84
N ALA A 138 4.07 8.44 8.93
CA ALA A 138 3.87 8.03 7.54
C ALA A 138 3.57 6.52 7.43
N ILE A 139 4.29 5.68 8.19
CA ILE A 139 4.06 4.22 8.26
C ILE A 139 2.68 3.92 8.85
N GLU A 140 2.32 4.53 9.98
CA GLU A 140 0.99 4.35 10.61
C GLU A 140 -0.13 4.75 9.67
N HIS A 141 0.02 5.87 8.94
CA HIS A 141 -0.95 6.30 7.96
C HIS A 141 -1.09 5.27 6.82
N ALA A 142 0.02 4.84 6.24
CA ALA A 142 0.00 3.88 5.15
C ALA A 142 -0.69 2.57 5.54
N LEU A 143 -0.38 2.03 6.71
CA LEU A 143 -0.96 0.79 7.21
C LEU A 143 -2.44 0.94 7.62
N THR A 144 -2.80 2.04 8.28
CA THR A 144 -4.17 2.29 8.78
C THR A 144 -5.15 2.47 7.65
N TYR A 145 -4.79 3.31 6.67
CA TYR A 145 -5.68 3.65 5.55
C TYR A 145 -5.47 2.78 4.31
N ARG A 146 -4.42 1.93 4.34
CA ARG A 146 -4.02 1.08 3.21
C ARG A 146 -3.82 1.87 1.94
N VAL A 147 -3.00 2.91 2.02
CA VAL A 147 -2.65 3.78 0.89
C VAL A 147 -1.17 4.07 0.93
N PRO A 148 -0.54 4.36 -0.22
CA PRO A 148 0.83 4.82 -0.21
C PRO A 148 0.95 6.18 0.48
N THR A 149 2.09 6.41 1.14
CA THR A 149 2.49 7.72 1.64
C THR A 149 3.82 8.14 1.04
N VAL A 150 3.98 9.44 0.84
CA VAL A 150 5.24 10.04 0.40
C VAL A 150 5.97 10.58 1.61
N LEU A 151 7.21 10.17 1.81
CA LEU A 151 8.10 10.66 2.86
C LEU A 151 9.19 11.50 2.21
N ALA A 152 9.07 12.82 2.35
CA ALA A 152 9.90 13.79 1.67
C ALA A 152 11.06 14.26 2.56
N ILE A 153 12.29 14.22 2.05
CA ILE A 153 13.50 14.65 2.75
C ILE A 153 14.03 15.91 2.08
N PRO A 154 13.87 17.12 2.66
CA PRO A 154 14.38 18.32 2.08
C PRO A 154 15.89 18.26 1.91
N TYR A 155 16.37 18.74 0.75
CA TYR A 155 17.74 18.57 0.31
C TYR A 155 18.77 19.13 1.30
N ASP A 156 18.50 20.30 1.86
CA ASP A 156 19.42 21.02 2.77
C ASP A 156 19.45 20.46 4.19
N VAL A 157 18.48 19.61 4.57
CA VAL A 157 18.48 18.95 5.89
C VAL A 157 18.90 17.49 5.84
N ALA A 158 18.93 16.88 4.67
CA ALA A 158 19.20 15.44 4.49
C ALA A 158 20.50 14.97 5.18
N THR A 159 21.53 15.79 5.17
CA THR A 159 22.86 15.52 5.76
C THR A 159 23.06 16.15 7.15
N ARG A 160 22.08 16.88 7.66
CA ARG A 160 22.19 17.53 8.97
C ARG A 160 22.22 16.46 10.08
N ASP A 161 23.09 16.71 11.05
CA ASP A 161 23.14 15.91 12.27
C ASP A 161 21.79 16.01 13.01
N ALA A 162 21.17 14.88 13.28
CA ALA A 162 19.90 14.78 13.99
C ALA A 162 20.03 14.16 15.39
N GLY A 163 21.25 13.91 15.86
CA GLY A 163 21.52 13.27 17.14
C GLY A 163 21.40 11.75 17.08
N GLU A 164 21.18 11.10 18.21
CA GLU A 164 20.95 9.66 18.26
C GLU A 164 19.59 9.31 17.68
N VAL A 165 19.52 8.16 16.97
CA VAL A 165 18.25 7.66 16.46
C VAL A 165 17.39 7.18 17.64
N PRO A 166 16.22 7.76 17.88
CA PRO A 166 15.40 7.37 19.00
C PRO A 166 14.85 5.95 18.84
N ASP A 167 14.60 5.29 19.96
CA ASP A 167 13.78 4.09 19.93
C ASP A 167 12.35 4.48 19.54
N THR A 168 11.85 3.86 18.47
CA THR A 168 10.49 4.06 18.02
C THR A 168 9.62 2.89 18.45
N LEU A 169 8.38 3.20 18.80
CA LEU A 169 7.37 2.19 19.11
C LEU A 169 6.88 1.55 17.81
N ASP A 170 6.27 0.38 17.92
CA ASP A 170 5.56 -0.24 16.80
C ASP A 170 4.41 0.66 16.31
N PRO A 171 4.11 0.64 14.97
CA PRO A 171 3.05 1.46 14.42
C PRO A 171 1.69 1.07 15.01
N ARG A 172 0.91 2.06 15.41
CA ARG A 172 -0.42 1.88 16.00
C ARG A 172 -1.46 1.70 14.90
N VAL A 173 -1.58 0.49 14.40
CA VAL A 173 -2.61 0.16 13.42
C VAL A 173 -3.86 -0.30 14.15
N PRO A 174 -5.04 0.33 13.90
CA PRO A 174 -6.28 -0.10 14.52
C PRO A 174 -6.59 -1.57 14.21
N ALA A 175 -6.94 -2.32 15.24
CA ALA A 175 -7.41 -3.69 15.05
C ALA A 175 -8.71 -3.70 14.23
N PRO A 176 -8.97 -4.75 13.42
CA PRO A 176 -10.26 -4.93 12.76
C PRO A 176 -11.39 -4.89 13.79
N LEU A 177 -12.45 -4.13 13.48
CA LEU A 177 -13.62 -4.06 14.35
C LEU A 177 -14.34 -5.41 14.36
N ALA A 178 -14.55 -5.96 15.55
CA ALA A 178 -15.42 -7.11 15.69
C ALA A 178 -16.88 -6.72 15.34
N PRO A 179 -17.69 -7.66 14.75
CA PRO A 179 -19.09 -7.39 14.49
C PRO A 179 -19.82 -6.98 15.77
N SER A 180 -20.51 -5.86 15.74
CA SER A 180 -21.31 -5.40 16.89
C SER A 180 -22.52 -6.32 17.12
N VAL A 181 -23.12 -6.23 18.29
CA VAL A 181 -24.37 -6.97 18.62
C VAL A 181 -25.48 -6.66 17.59
N PHE A 182 -25.54 -5.43 17.09
CA PHE A 182 -26.48 -5.03 16.03
C PHE A 182 -26.18 -5.73 14.69
N ALA A 183 -24.91 -5.98 14.38
CA ALA A 183 -24.54 -6.73 13.17
C ALA A 183 -24.98 -8.18 13.20
N GLN A 184 -25.14 -8.80 14.39
CA GLN A 184 -25.61 -10.19 14.50
C GLN A 184 -27.03 -10.35 13.95
N GLY A 185 -27.93 -9.41 14.21
CA GLY A 185 -29.28 -9.40 13.63
C GLY A 185 -29.27 -9.30 12.09
N THR A 186 -28.40 -8.46 11.56
CA THR A 186 -28.19 -8.31 10.11
C THR A 186 -27.60 -9.59 9.50
N ILE A 187 -26.60 -10.19 10.16
CA ILE A 187 -26.00 -11.47 9.72
C ILE A 187 -27.04 -12.58 9.68
N ALA A 188 -27.89 -12.72 10.72
CA ALA A 188 -28.94 -13.71 10.76
C ALA A 188 -29.99 -13.50 9.64
N THR A 189 -30.28 -12.25 9.29
CA THR A 189 -31.18 -11.92 8.20
C THR A 189 -30.58 -12.28 6.85
N LEU A 190 -29.30 -11.93 6.61
CA LEU A 190 -28.56 -12.32 5.39
C LEU A 190 -28.46 -13.83 5.24
N ALA A 191 -28.17 -14.56 6.33
CA ALA A 191 -28.11 -16.02 6.31
C ALA A 191 -29.46 -16.65 5.90
N ARG A 192 -30.58 -16.16 6.42
CA ARG A 192 -31.91 -16.61 6.02
C ARG A 192 -32.21 -16.30 4.55
N SER A 193 -31.86 -15.12 4.07
CA SER A 193 -32.04 -14.74 2.68
C SER A 193 -31.23 -15.62 1.74
N LEU A 194 -29.97 -15.90 2.06
CA LEU A 194 -29.13 -16.80 1.28
C LEU A 194 -29.67 -18.24 1.30
N ALA A 195 -30.07 -18.74 2.46
CA ALA A 195 -30.63 -20.12 2.58
C ALA A 195 -31.93 -20.30 1.82
N SER A 196 -32.70 -19.23 1.59
CA SER A 196 -33.96 -19.28 0.82
C SER A 196 -33.78 -18.88 -0.66
N ALA A 197 -32.60 -18.43 -1.07
CA ALA A 197 -32.37 -18.07 -2.45
C ALA A 197 -32.40 -19.28 -3.38
N LYS A 198 -33.04 -19.12 -4.54
CA LYS A 198 -33.13 -20.20 -5.53
C LYS A 198 -31.89 -20.25 -6.43
N ARG A 199 -31.23 -19.15 -6.63
CA ARG A 199 -30.06 -19.01 -7.49
C ARG A 199 -29.03 -18.07 -6.82
N PRO A 200 -28.44 -18.51 -5.68
CA PRO A 200 -27.50 -17.67 -4.94
C PRO A 200 -26.21 -17.45 -5.73
N LEU A 201 -25.71 -16.22 -5.71
CA LEU A 201 -24.44 -15.82 -6.27
C LEU A 201 -23.60 -15.14 -5.18
N LEU A 202 -22.36 -15.58 -4.98
CA LEU A 202 -21.41 -14.93 -4.09
C LEU A 202 -20.35 -14.22 -4.90
N ILE A 203 -20.21 -12.90 -4.72
CA ILE A 203 -19.17 -12.10 -5.37
C ILE A 203 -18.17 -11.66 -4.32
N ALA A 204 -16.92 -12.07 -4.45
CA ALA A 204 -15.84 -11.68 -3.55
C ALA A 204 -14.90 -10.68 -4.19
N GLY A 205 -14.49 -9.68 -3.41
CA GLY A 205 -13.50 -8.68 -3.82
C GLY A 205 -12.23 -8.75 -2.97
N ARG A 206 -11.35 -7.74 -3.15
CA ARG A 206 -10.08 -7.63 -2.42
C ARG A 206 -10.26 -7.69 -0.90
N GLY A 207 -11.34 -7.10 -0.34
CA GLY A 207 -11.59 -7.15 1.10
C GLY A 207 -11.66 -8.56 1.65
N ALA A 208 -12.24 -9.49 0.90
CA ALA A 208 -12.29 -10.90 1.26
C ALA A 208 -10.89 -11.56 1.25
N TRP A 209 -10.04 -11.20 0.27
CA TRP A 209 -8.63 -11.62 0.24
C TRP A 209 -7.89 -11.18 1.50
N VAL A 210 -7.97 -9.89 1.80
CA VAL A 210 -7.27 -9.29 2.93
C VAL A 210 -7.75 -9.85 4.26
N ALA A 211 -9.04 -10.24 4.34
CA ALA A 211 -9.62 -10.87 5.52
C ALA A 211 -9.29 -12.36 5.66
N GLY A 212 -8.58 -12.97 4.67
CA GLY A 212 -8.31 -14.41 4.67
C GLY A 212 -9.58 -15.27 4.58
N ALA A 213 -10.62 -14.77 3.90
CA ALA A 213 -11.96 -15.37 3.94
C ALA A 213 -12.17 -16.54 2.95
N ALA A 214 -11.13 -17.04 2.28
CA ALA A 214 -11.24 -18.05 1.23
C ALA A 214 -12.00 -19.30 1.68
N ASP A 215 -11.60 -19.93 2.78
CA ASP A 215 -12.21 -21.16 3.29
C ASP A 215 -13.67 -20.93 3.75
N ALA A 216 -13.91 -19.82 4.46
CA ALA A 216 -15.26 -19.49 4.94
C ALA A 216 -16.22 -19.22 3.77
N LEU A 217 -15.74 -18.52 2.72
CA LEU A 217 -16.53 -18.27 1.52
C LEU A 217 -16.79 -19.55 0.72
N GLY A 218 -15.80 -20.44 0.64
CA GLY A 218 -15.97 -21.76 0.03
C GLY A 218 -17.03 -22.59 0.75
N GLN A 219 -16.96 -22.70 2.08
CA GLN A 219 -17.95 -23.38 2.91
C GLN A 219 -19.35 -22.76 2.78
N LEU A 220 -19.43 -21.42 2.73
CA LEU A 220 -20.72 -20.74 2.53
C LEU A 220 -21.31 -21.06 1.16
N ALA A 221 -20.49 -21.00 0.09
CA ALA A 221 -20.93 -21.32 -1.26
C ALA A 221 -21.48 -22.75 -1.36
N ASP A 222 -20.79 -23.71 -0.76
CA ASP A 222 -21.22 -25.11 -0.71
C ASP A 222 -22.53 -25.27 0.09
N ALA A 223 -22.66 -24.63 1.24
CA ALA A 223 -23.80 -24.71 2.11
C ALA A 223 -25.11 -24.21 1.47
N VAL A 224 -25.01 -23.18 0.60
CA VAL A 224 -26.20 -22.60 -0.06
C VAL A 224 -26.33 -22.98 -1.54
N GLY A 225 -25.39 -23.75 -2.07
CA GLY A 225 -25.38 -24.16 -3.50
C GLY A 225 -25.15 -22.97 -4.43
N ALA A 226 -24.28 -22.00 -4.03
CA ALA A 226 -24.03 -20.80 -4.79
C ALA A 226 -23.01 -21.03 -5.91
N VAL A 227 -23.22 -20.36 -7.05
CA VAL A 227 -22.15 -20.05 -7.97
C VAL A 227 -21.34 -18.87 -7.43
N THR A 228 -20.08 -18.79 -7.82
CA THR A 228 -19.15 -17.78 -7.30
C THR A 228 -18.60 -16.90 -8.42
N ALA A 229 -18.22 -15.69 -8.07
CA ALA A 229 -17.57 -14.76 -8.97
C ALA A 229 -16.69 -13.79 -8.18
N THR A 230 -15.83 -13.06 -8.84
CA THR A 230 -14.89 -12.15 -8.16
C THR A 230 -14.79 -10.80 -8.85
N SER A 231 -14.41 -9.77 -8.10
CA SER A 231 -13.78 -8.60 -8.71
C SER A 231 -12.38 -8.97 -9.24
N ALA A 232 -11.78 -8.13 -10.08
CA ALA A 232 -10.42 -8.36 -10.59
C ALA A 232 -9.40 -8.64 -9.48
N LEU A 233 -9.45 -7.87 -8.39
CA LEU A 233 -8.56 -8.01 -7.23
C LEU A 233 -8.96 -9.11 -6.24
N GLY A 234 -10.09 -9.79 -6.47
CA GLY A 234 -10.52 -10.96 -5.71
C GLY A 234 -10.29 -12.30 -6.42
N ARG A 235 -9.73 -12.26 -7.63
CA ARG A 235 -9.57 -13.46 -8.46
C ARG A 235 -8.82 -14.59 -7.74
N GLY A 236 -9.40 -15.81 -7.84
CA GLY A 236 -8.81 -17.02 -7.27
C GLY A 236 -9.07 -17.22 -5.78
N ILE A 237 -9.93 -16.42 -5.14
CA ILE A 237 -10.25 -16.60 -3.71
C ILE A 237 -11.12 -17.84 -3.46
N PHE A 238 -11.99 -18.20 -4.39
CA PHE A 238 -12.84 -19.36 -4.23
C PHE A 238 -12.10 -20.65 -4.58
N PRO A 239 -12.17 -21.67 -3.71
CA PRO A 239 -11.41 -22.92 -3.87
C PRO A 239 -11.96 -23.83 -4.99
N ARG A 240 -13.25 -23.70 -5.37
CA ARG A 240 -13.93 -24.55 -6.35
C ARG A 240 -14.05 -23.86 -7.70
N ALA A 241 -13.07 -24.11 -8.56
CA ALA A 241 -12.98 -23.48 -9.88
C ALA A 241 -14.15 -23.82 -10.83
N GLU A 242 -14.75 -25.00 -10.67
CA GLU A 242 -15.86 -25.46 -11.51
C GLU A 242 -17.16 -24.67 -11.34
N PHE A 243 -17.31 -23.93 -10.22
CA PHE A 243 -18.46 -23.06 -9.94
C PHE A 243 -18.08 -21.57 -9.93
N ASP A 244 -16.83 -21.23 -10.28
CA ASP A 244 -16.36 -19.86 -10.34
C ASP A 244 -16.56 -19.28 -11.75
N LEU A 245 -17.48 -18.33 -11.87
CA LEU A 245 -17.78 -17.60 -13.10
C LEU A 245 -16.67 -16.59 -13.50
N GLY A 246 -15.62 -16.48 -12.67
CA GLY A 246 -14.48 -15.62 -12.91
C GLY A 246 -14.69 -14.16 -12.51
N VAL A 247 -14.04 -13.23 -13.24
CA VAL A 247 -14.12 -11.80 -12.95
C VAL A 247 -15.42 -11.21 -13.48
N VAL A 248 -16.09 -10.39 -12.67
CA VAL A 248 -17.34 -9.70 -13.05
C VAL A 248 -17.08 -8.31 -13.66
N GLY A 249 -18.10 -7.74 -14.27
CA GLY A 249 -18.08 -6.40 -14.84
C GLY A 249 -17.43 -6.36 -16.22
N GLY A 250 -16.73 -5.27 -16.54
CA GLY A 250 -16.15 -5.05 -17.86
C GLY A 250 -15.08 -6.05 -18.31
N PHE A 251 -14.55 -6.85 -17.39
CA PHE A 251 -13.62 -7.94 -17.65
C PHE A 251 -14.26 -9.33 -17.60
N GLY A 252 -15.58 -9.39 -17.43
CA GLY A 252 -16.32 -10.65 -17.37
C GLY A 252 -16.50 -11.29 -18.74
N ALA A 253 -16.43 -12.62 -18.80
CA ALA A 253 -16.79 -13.36 -20.00
C ALA A 253 -18.32 -13.25 -20.25
N GLU A 254 -18.73 -13.15 -21.51
CA GLU A 254 -20.14 -12.91 -21.89
C GLU A 254 -21.10 -13.93 -21.28
N GLY A 255 -20.84 -15.23 -21.42
CA GLY A 255 -21.67 -16.28 -20.85
C GLY A 255 -21.72 -16.25 -19.31
N ALA A 256 -20.61 -15.89 -18.63
CA ALA A 256 -20.60 -15.69 -17.19
C ALA A 256 -21.49 -14.51 -16.77
N MET A 257 -21.43 -13.41 -17.52
CA MET A 257 -22.27 -12.22 -17.24
C MET A 257 -23.76 -12.49 -17.50
N GLU A 258 -24.13 -13.39 -18.40
CA GLU A 258 -25.50 -13.84 -18.60
C GLU A 258 -25.99 -14.62 -17.36
N LEU A 259 -25.23 -15.61 -16.87
CA LEU A 259 -25.55 -16.35 -15.67
C LEU A 259 -25.69 -15.46 -14.43
N ILE A 260 -24.82 -14.44 -14.30
CA ILE A 260 -24.87 -13.46 -13.19
C ILE A 260 -26.17 -12.64 -13.23
N ARG A 261 -26.68 -12.28 -14.42
CA ARG A 261 -27.95 -11.54 -14.53
C ARG A 261 -29.17 -12.37 -14.16
N GLU A 262 -29.03 -13.67 -14.19
CA GLU A 262 -30.10 -14.60 -13.87
C GLU A 262 -30.08 -15.07 -12.39
N ALA A 263 -29.07 -14.69 -11.62
CA ALA A 263 -28.88 -15.07 -10.22
C ALA A 263 -29.86 -14.38 -9.25
#